data_8b6851b44dc235793b9d14ffa204b25b
#
_entry.id   8b6851b44dc235793b9d14ffa204b25b
#
_cell.length_a   1.000
_cell.length_b   1.000
_cell.length_c   1.000
_cell.angle_alpha   90.00
_cell.angle_beta   90.00
_cell.angle_gamma   90.00
#
_symmetry.space_group_name_H-M   'P 1'
#
loop_
_entity.id
_entity.type
_entity.pdbx_description
1 polymer ?
#
loop_
_entity_poly.entity_id
_entity_poly.type
_entity_poly.pdbx_seq_one_letter_code
_entity_poly.pdbx_strand_id
1 'polypeptide(L)'
;MAPRRLTPFLALLAVLAGTVLSAPILATPAVAAPAVTGVHFVDIPAAGAVLKANVIAPTAAGRHPAVLLPASWGLNDLEYLAQAKTLAGRGYVVVSYTPRGWWLSGGEINTAGPADMADLSTVIDWTIANTATDAARIGTAGISYGAGLGLLGSAFDSRIRAVAALSGWSDLSYSLYADSTRHQQAPGLLKVAADLLGNPGPELTGKLNDFAANRNVDQVLAWSRARSAATYVDAINANGPAILLANAWGDSFFPPNQLVDFFGRLTGPKRLELRPGDHAIAELTGLLGLDNEVWAGVHRWFDEHLAGQDTGLTAEPPVLIKPYNAGTERYAAWSALSATTRRYGLGRIRTLDGTGLLGGAPSTGWTKTIPTDVNTTADGGAVLITNGVAAFTGRQPSIWLPTVNRLRAGVWAAERPGTVQRVRGIPKLHLELTGTAAHGTVVAYLYDLDPLGNAGLITHAPATWLAPDGGNRSVDVALPATAFDVPAGHSLTLVVDTVDPLYYDENAPNGSITIGGGSYLDIPLK
;
A
#
# COMPACT_ATOMS: atom_id res chain seq x y z
N MET A 1 22.75 -9.97 -20.25
CA MET A 1 22.39 -11.27 -19.62
C MET A 1 20.87 -11.41 -19.65
N ALA A 2 20.36 -12.57 -20.00
CA ALA A 2 19.01 -12.78 -20.51
C ALA A 2 17.90 -12.65 -19.46
N PRO A 3 16.71 -12.13 -19.79
CA PRO A 3 15.58 -11.97 -18.87
C PRO A 3 14.81 -13.30 -18.76
N ARG A 4 15.10 -14.09 -17.75
CA ARG A 4 14.45 -15.42 -17.55
C ARG A 4 13.39 -15.48 -16.46
N ARG A 5 12.93 -14.35 -15.87
CA ARG A 5 11.99 -14.35 -14.73
C ARG A 5 10.68 -13.58 -14.94
N LEU A 6 10.32 -13.21 -16.17
CA LEU A 6 9.08 -12.45 -16.48
C LEU A 6 7.84 -13.32 -16.76
N THR A 7 8.01 -14.62 -17.00
CA THR A 7 6.92 -15.50 -17.44
C THR A 7 5.81 -15.77 -16.42
N PRO A 8 6.04 -15.84 -15.08
CA PRO A 8 4.94 -16.03 -14.13
C PRO A 8 4.10 -14.76 -13.88
N PHE A 9 4.64 -13.56 -14.14
CA PHE A 9 3.95 -12.29 -13.89
C PHE A 9 2.84 -12.00 -14.90
N LEU A 10 3.00 -12.38 -16.16
CA LEU A 10 1.98 -12.24 -17.19
C LEU A 10 0.77 -13.15 -16.94
N ALA A 11 0.94 -14.27 -16.27
CA ALA A 11 -0.15 -15.19 -15.92
C ALA A 11 -1.07 -14.63 -14.83
N LEU A 12 -0.56 -13.81 -13.89
CA LEU A 12 -1.37 -13.22 -12.83
C LEU A 12 -2.25 -12.07 -13.35
N LEU A 13 -1.75 -11.25 -14.27
CA LEU A 13 -2.54 -10.22 -14.96
C LEU A 13 -3.63 -10.82 -15.87
N ALA A 14 -3.36 -11.97 -16.49
CA ALA A 14 -4.32 -12.68 -17.34
C ALA A 14 -5.45 -13.35 -16.52
N VAL A 15 -5.20 -13.76 -15.26
CA VAL A 15 -6.23 -14.33 -14.36
C VAL A 15 -7.20 -13.25 -13.90
N LEU A 16 -6.77 -12.00 -13.76
CA LEU A 16 -7.64 -10.87 -13.43
C LEU A 16 -8.56 -10.45 -14.59
N ALA A 17 -8.20 -10.79 -15.83
CA ALA A 17 -8.93 -10.38 -17.03
C ALA A 17 -9.90 -11.45 -17.60
N GLY A 18 -9.91 -12.68 -17.10
CA GLY A 18 -10.46 -13.77 -17.91
C GLY A 18 -11.22 -14.92 -17.27
N THR A 19 -11.93 -14.79 -16.12
CA THR A 19 -12.82 -15.88 -15.69
C THR A 19 -14.11 -15.39 -15.01
N VAL A 20 -15.15 -15.17 -15.81
CA VAL A 20 -16.53 -15.23 -15.31
C VAL A 20 -17.10 -16.58 -15.73
N LEU A 21 -16.94 -17.57 -14.88
CA LEU A 21 -17.66 -18.86 -14.97
C LEU A 21 -18.67 -18.93 -13.82
N SER A 22 -19.94 -19.02 -14.19
CA SER A 22 -21.11 -19.09 -13.30
C SER A 22 -21.23 -20.46 -12.65
N ALA A 23 -21.25 -20.49 -11.30
CA ALA A 23 -21.70 -21.63 -10.51
C ALA A 23 -23.08 -21.33 -9.91
N PRO A 24 -24.02 -22.30 -9.80
CA PRO A 24 -25.34 -22.07 -9.24
C PRO A 24 -25.28 -22.01 -7.71
N ILE A 25 -25.81 -20.95 -7.13
CA ILE A 25 -25.94 -20.75 -5.67
C ILE A 25 -27.37 -21.13 -5.29
N LEU A 26 -27.52 -22.02 -4.33
CA LEU A 26 -28.80 -22.34 -3.68
C LEU A 26 -29.22 -21.18 -2.78
N ALA A 27 -30.38 -20.58 -3.08
CA ALA A 27 -30.88 -19.38 -2.44
C ALA A 27 -31.68 -19.67 -1.16
N THR A 28 -31.34 -18.95 -0.08
CA THR A 28 -32.25 -18.67 1.04
C THR A 28 -33.14 -17.47 0.70
N PRO A 29 -34.40 -17.38 1.20
CA PRO A 29 -35.29 -16.28 0.85
C PRO A 29 -34.79 -14.97 1.46
N ALA A 30 -34.20 -14.12 0.62
CA ALA A 30 -33.83 -12.77 0.95
C ALA A 30 -34.98 -11.80 0.64
N VAL A 31 -35.13 -10.73 1.44
CA VAL A 31 -35.88 -9.55 1.04
C VAL A 31 -35.42 -9.16 -0.35
N ALA A 32 -36.36 -9.02 -1.30
CA ALA A 32 -36.02 -8.75 -2.69
C ALA A 32 -35.16 -7.48 -2.77
N ALA A 33 -33.93 -7.60 -3.25
CA ALA A 33 -33.08 -6.47 -3.53
C ALA A 33 -33.80 -5.53 -4.52
N PRO A 34 -33.63 -4.19 -4.41
CA PRO A 34 -34.21 -3.24 -5.36
C PRO A 34 -33.86 -3.66 -6.80
N ALA A 35 -34.86 -3.55 -7.70
CA ALA A 35 -34.60 -3.82 -9.11
C ALA A 35 -33.58 -2.81 -9.64
N VAL A 36 -32.59 -3.26 -10.40
CA VAL A 36 -31.54 -2.45 -11.01
C VAL A 36 -31.61 -2.52 -12.53
N THR A 37 -31.09 -1.50 -13.21
CA THR A 37 -30.91 -1.52 -14.66
C THR A 37 -29.91 -2.59 -15.08
N GLY A 38 -29.93 -2.95 -16.35
CA GLY A 38 -28.79 -3.65 -16.94
C GLY A 38 -27.53 -2.78 -16.93
N VAL A 39 -26.40 -3.35 -17.34
CA VAL A 39 -25.16 -2.60 -17.56
C VAL A 39 -25.30 -1.77 -18.83
N HIS A 40 -25.15 -0.45 -18.73
CA HIS A 40 -25.21 0.46 -19.86
C HIS A 40 -23.82 1.03 -20.12
N PHE A 41 -23.21 0.68 -21.25
CA PHE A 41 -21.94 1.25 -21.69
C PHE A 41 -22.17 2.63 -22.31
N VAL A 42 -21.32 3.58 -21.93
CA VAL A 42 -21.42 4.97 -22.33
C VAL A 42 -20.03 5.54 -22.66
N ASP A 43 -20.03 6.54 -23.52
CA ASP A 43 -18.87 7.36 -23.84
C ASP A 43 -19.05 8.72 -23.17
N ILE A 44 -18.10 9.11 -22.31
CA ILE A 44 -18.10 10.40 -21.61
C ILE A 44 -17.08 11.31 -22.30
N PRO A 45 -17.54 12.35 -23.03
CA PRO A 45 -16.63 13.32 -23.64
C PRO A 45 -15.92 14.15 -22.58
N ALA A 46 -14.59 14.16 -22.63
CA ALA A 46 -13.72 14.93 -21.76
C ALA A 46 -12.71 15.75 -22.57
N ALA A 47 -12.02 16.70 -21.94
CA ALA A 47 -11.07 17.55 -22.64
C ALA A 47 -9.88 16.72 -23.18
N GLY A 48 -9.81 16.58 -24.51
CA GLY A 48 -8.77 15.82 -25.20
C GLY A 48 -8.88 14.30 -25.08
N ALA A 49 -10.01 13.78 -24.59
CA ALA A 49 -10.26 12.34 -24.45
C ALA A 49 -11.75 12.01 -24.56
N VAL A 50 -12.05 10.74 -24.84
CA VAL A 50 -13.37 10.14 -24.62
C VAL A 50 -13.15 9.02 -23.62
N LEU A 51 -13.80 9.09 -22.47
CA LEU A 51 -13.67 8.08 -21.42
C LEU A 51 -14.71 6.99 -21.62
N LYS A 52 -14.30 5.73 -21.59
CA LYS A 52 -15.20 4.58 -21.60
C LYS A 52 -15.71 4.32 -20.19
N ALA A 53 -17.01 4.13 -20.07
CA ALA A 53 -17.65 3.90 -18.78
C ALA A 53 -18.84 2.95 -18.91
N ASN A 54 -19.28 2.42 -17.77
CA ASN A 54 -20.56 1.77 -17.64
C ASN A 54 -21.35 2.31 -16.46
N VAL A 55 -22.67 2.24 -16.57
CA VAL A 55 -23.62 2.73 -15.58
C VAL A 55 -24.55 1.60 -15.16
N ILE A 56 -24.74 1.45 -13.86
CA ILE A 56 -25.76 0.60 -13.26
C ILE A 56 -26.50 1.47 -12.24
N ALA A 57 -27.84 1.48 -12.31
CA ALA A 57 -28.65 2.36 -11.47
C ALA A 57 -29.86 1.63 -10.89
N PRO A 58 -30.44 2.10 -9.77
CA PRO A 58 -31.73 1.64 -9.30
C PRO A 58 -32.83 1.97 -10.31
N THR A 59 -33.86 1.11 -10.42
CA THR A 59 -35.05 1.42 -11.22
C THR A 59 -36.12 2.16 -10.43
N ALA A 60 -35.92 2.33 -9.12
CA ALA A 60 -36.82 3.10 -8.26
C ALA A 60 -36.86 4.57 -8.68
N ALA A 61 -38.03 5.20 -8.57
CA ALA A 61 -38.19 6.62 -8.85
C ALA A 61 -37.52 7.48 -7.80
N GLY A 62 -37.07 8.69 -8.20
CA GLY A 62 -36.43 9.67 -7.31
C GLY A 62 -34.95 9.87 -7.61
N ARG A 63 -34.30 10.71 -6.80
CA ARG A 63 -32.86 10.96 -6.86
C ARG A 63 -32.12 10.04 -5.90
N HIS A 64 -31.03 9.48 -6.37
CA HIS A 64 -30.20 8.50 -5.65
C HIS A 64 -28.80 9.04 -5.35
N PRO A 65 -28.16 8.64 -4.26
CA PRO A 65 -26.72 8.88 -4.11
C PRO A 65 -25.95 8.19 -5.23
N ALA A 66 -24.78 8.70 -5.59
CA ALA A 66 -23.94 8.11 -6.63
C ALA A 66 -22.57 7.74 -6.12
N VAL A 67 -22.01 6.66 -6.67
CA VAL A 67 -20.64 6.22 -6.44
C VAL A 67 -19.91 6.12 -7.78
N LEU A 68 -18.79 6.81 -7.90
CA LEU A 68 -17.89 6.73 -9.04
C LEU A 68 -16.77 5.75 -8.74
N LEU A 69 -16.49 4.87 -9.69
CA LEU A 69 -15.49 3.80 -9.58
C LEU A 69 -14.45 3.95 -10.71
N PRO A 70 -13.43 4.81 -10.54
CA PRO A 70 -12.33 4.87 -11.48
C PRO A 70 -11.52 3.57 -11.44
N ALA A 71 -11.22 2.99 -12.61
CA ALA A 71 -10.51 1.73 -12.70
C ALA A 71 -9.06 1.84 -12.23
N SER A 72 -8.51 0.72 -11.76
CA SER A 72 -7.13 0.58 -11.36
C SER A 72 -6.16 0.65 -12.54
N TRP A 73 -4.88 0.84 -12.27
CA TRP A 73 -3.82 0.89 -13.27
C TRP A 73 -3.81 -0.37 -14.16
N GLY A 74 -3.97 -0.19 -15.46
CA GLY A 74 -4.02 -1.30 -16.41
C GLY A 74 -5.35 -2.03 -16.47
N LEU A 75 -6.36 -1.63 -15.70
CA LEU A 75 -7.72 -2.19 -15.75
C LEU A 75 -8.70 -1.23 -16.43
N ASN A 76 -9.93 -1.65 -16.62
CA ASN A 76 -10.96 -0.89 -17.30
C ASN A 76 -12.25 -0.85 -16.49
N ASP A 77 -13.28 -0.19 -16.99
CA ASP A 77 -14.57 0.01 -16.36
C ASP A 77 -15.33 -1.29 -15.97
N LEU A 78 -14.87 -2.46 -16.41
CA LEU A 78 -15.44 -3.75 -15.99
C LEU A 78 -14.88 -4.27 -14.67
N GLU A 79 -13.78 -3.71 -14.17
CA GLU A 79 -13.13 -4.14 -12.93
C GLU A 79 -14.11 -4.30 -11.76
N TYR A 80 -14.98 -3.31 -11.58
CA TYR A 80 -15.88 -3.25 -10.43
C TYR A 80 -17.30 -3.76 -10.71
N LEU A 81 -17.53 -4.52 -11.79
CA LEU A 81 -18.88 -4.88 -12.22
C LEU A 81 -19.71 -5.55 -11.13
N ALA A 82 -19.11 -6.45 -10.33
CA ALA A 82 -19.82 -7.12 -9.24
C ALA A 82 -20.17 -6.13 -8.11
N GLN A 83 -19.24 -5.26 -7.74
CA GLN A 83 -19.45 -4.24 -6.71
C GLN A 83 -20.42 -3.16 -7.17
N ALA A 84 -20.37 -2.77 -8.45
CA ALA A 84 -21.33 -1.83 -9.04
C ALA A 84 -22.76 -2.37 -8.98
N LYS A 85 -22.97 -3.65 -9.28
CA LYS A 85 -24.28 -4.31 -9.12
C LYS A 85 -24.73 -4.34 -7.66
N THR A 86 -23.83 -4.65 -6.73
CA THR A 86 -24.12 -4.67 -5.30
C THR A 86 -24.52 -3.29 -4.79
N LEU A 87 -23.77 -2.25 -5.13
CA LEU A 87 -24.07 -0.86 -4.75
C LEU A 87 -25.38 -0.39 -5.38
N ALA A 88 -25.62 -0.68 -6.66
CA ALA A 88 -26.89 -0.35 -7.31
C ALA A 88 -28.08 -1.04 -6.63
N GLY A 89 -27.94 -2.32 -6.24
CA GLY A 89 -28.89 -3.04 -5.43
C GLY A 89 -29.13 -2.45 -4.03
N ARG A 90 -28.21 -1.60 -3.54
CA ARG A 90 -28.35 -0.83 -2.29
C ARG A 90 -28.91 0.58 -2.52
N GLY A 91 -29.26 0.93 -3.74
CA GLY A 91 -29.90 2.20 -4.09
C GLY A 91 -28.97 3.28 -4.61
N TYR A 92 -27.77 2.96 -5.03
CA TYR A 92 -26.81 3.92 -5.61
C TYR A 92 -26.86 3.91 -7.14
N VAL A 93 -26.72 5.08 -7.76
CA VAL A 93 -26.25 5.17 -9.13
C VAL A 93 -24.74 4.89 -9.13
N VAL A 94 -24.29 3.97 -9.95
CA VAL A 94 -22.87 3.61 -10.02
C VAL A 94 -22.34 3.84 -11.41
N VAL A 95 -21.26 4.61 -11.52
CA VAL A 95 -20.54 4.87 -12.77
C VAL A 95 -19.11 4.36 -12.62
N SER A 96 -18.81 3.25 -13.28
CA SER A 96 -17.44 2.76 -13.41
C SER A 96 -16.83 3.30 -14.68
N TYR A 97 -15.61 3.86 -14.64
CA TYR A 97 -14.99 4.41 -15.82
C TYR A 97 -13.52 4.02 -15.94
N THR A 98 -13.08 3.91 -17.19
CA THR A 98 -11.67 3.68 -17.55
C THR A 98 -10.98 5.04 -17.63
N PRO A 99 -9.97 5.36 -16.78
CA PRO A 99 -9.25 6.62 -16.84
C PRO A 99 -8.59 6.85 -18.20
N ARG A 100 -8.28 8.13 -18.51
CA ARG A 100 -7.63 8.51 -19.77
C ARG A 100 -6.36 7.71 -20.06
N GLY A 101 -6.12 7.44 -21.33
CA GLY A 101 -4.93 6.75 -21.80
C GLY A 101 -4.95 5.23 -21.57
N TRP A 102 -6.00 4.66 -20.99
CA TRP A 102 -6.11 3.22 -20.75
C TRP A 102 -7.12 2.57 -21.69
N TRP A 103 -6.79 1.38 -22.20
CA TRP A 103 -7.66 0.56 -23.06
C TRP A 103 -8.26 1.36 -24.22
N LEU A 104 -9.59 1.51 -24.24
CA LEU A 104 -10.34 2.23 -25.26
C LEU A 104 -10.63 3.69 -24.88
N SER A 105 -10.24 4.15 -23.70
CA SER A 105 -10.31 5.57 -23.34
C SER A 105 -9.22 6.35 -24.06
N GLY A 106 -9.59 7.52 -24.56
CA GLY A 106 -8.67 8.40 -25.31
C GLY A 106 -7.65 9.11 -24.41
N GLY A 107 -6.77 9.88 -25.03
CA GLY A 107 -5.75 10.66 -24.35
C GLY A 107 -4.51 9.88 -23.94
N GLU A 108 -3.75 10.42 -23.01
CA GLU A 108 -2.53 9.83 -22.44
C GLU A 108 -2.71 9.58 -20.95
N ILE A 109 -2.02 8.55 -20.41
CA ILE A 109 -2.00 8.25 -18.96
C ILE A 109 -1.43 9.45 -18.22
N ASN A 110 -2.21 10.04 -17.32
CA ASN A 110 -1.80 11.25 -16.58
C ASN A 110 -1.39 11.00 -15.12
N THR A 111 -1.54 9.77 -14.62
CA THR A 111 -1.09 9.29 -13.31
C THR A 111 -1.63 10.13 -12.14
N ALA A 112 -2.95 10.30 -12.05
CA ALA A 112 -3.63 11.20 -11.13
C ALA A 112 -3.16 12.67 -11.24
N GLY A 113 -2.78 13.09 -12.44
CA GLY A 113 -2.39 14.46 -12.72
C GLY A 113 -3.59 15.39 -12.99
N PRO A 114 -3.32 16.66 -13.38
CA PRO A 114 -4.37 17.65 -13.58
C PRO A 114 -5.46 17.23 -14.56
N ALA A 115 -5.11 16.49 -15.64
CA ALA A 115 -6.07 16.04 -16.61
C ALA A 115 -7.00 14.95 -16.04
N ASP A 116 -6.49 14.03 -15.23
CA ASP A 116 -7.33 13.04 -14.52
C ASP A 116 -8.28 13.71 -13.51
N MET A 117 -7.83 14.77 -12.83
CA MET A 117 -8.70 15.52 -11.91
C MET A 117 -9.84 16.24 -12.66
N ALA A 118 -9.53 16.82 -13.82
CA ALA A 118 -10.55 17.42 -14.69
C ALA A 118 -11.52 16.36 -15.24
N ASP A 119 -11.02 15.18 -15.59
CA ASP A 119 -11.85 14.06 -16.03
C ASP A 119 -12.81 13.58 -14.94
N LEU A 120 -12.33 13.44 -13.71
CA LEU A 120 -13.19 13.03 -12.60
C LEU A 120 -14.34 14.02 -12.40
N SER A 121 -14.06 15.34 -12.44
CA SER A 121 -15.10 16.37 -12.39
C SER A 121 -16.05 16.28 -13.59
N THR A 122 -15.54 15.99 -14.80
CA THR A 122 -16.37 15.76 -15.99
C THR A 122 -17.27 14.52 -15.85
N VAL A 123 -16.77 13.44 -15.25
CA VAL A 123 -17.57 12.24 -14.96
C VAL A 123 -18.67 12.58 -13.92
N ILE A 124 -18.38 13.40 -12.90
CA ILE A 124 -19.39 13.90 -11.95
C ILE A 124 -20.46 14.70 -12.70
N ASP A 125 -20.07 15.67 -13.53
CA ASP A 125 -21.00 16.49 -14.34
C ASP A 125 -21.90 15.62 -15.19
N TRP A 126 -21.29 14.68 -15.92
CA TRP A 126 -22.01 13.74 -16.79
C TRP A 126 -23.00 12.89 -15.97
N THR A 127 -22.58 12.38 -14.82
CA THR A 127 -23.42 11.55 -13.95
C THR A 127 -24.65 12.31 -13.45
N ILE A 128 -24.48 13.56 -13.01
CA ILE A 128 -25.59 14.42 -12.56
C ILE A 128 -26.55 14.71 -13.73
N ALA A 129 -26.02 14.99 -14.91
CA ALA A 129 -26.84 15.39 -16.07
C ALA A 129 -27.59 14.22 -16.71
N ASN A 130 -27.04 13.00 -16.70
CA ASN A 130 -27.54 11.88 -17.48
C ASN A 130 -28.17 10.75 -16.66
N THR A 131 -28.17 10.87 -15.33
CA THR A 131 -28.74 9.85 -14.43
C THR A 131 -29.65 10.47 -13.36
N ALA A 132 -30.35 9.64 -12.60
CA ALA A 132 -31.16 10.09 -11.47
C ALA A 132 -30.30 10.36 -10.20
N THR A 133 -29.12 10.96 -10.36
CA THR A 133 -28.18 11.22 -9.26
C THR A 133 -28.60 12.45 -8.44
N ASP A 134 -28.51 12.33 -7.11
CA ASP A 134 -28.53 13.44 -6.18
C ASP A 134 -27.14 14.10 -6.12
N ALA A 135 -27.03 15.31 -6.65
CA ALA A 135 -25.76 16.04 -6.72
C ALA A 135 -25.13 16.36 -5.35
N ALA A 136 -25.89 16.29 -4.26
CA ALA A 136 -25.39 16.52 -2.91
C ALA A 136 -24.79 15.24 -2.26
N ARG A 137 -24.95 14.07 -2.89
CA ARG A 137 -24.59 12.77 -2.31
C ARG A 137 -23.75 11.94 -3.29
N ILE A 138 -22.54 12.40 -3.60
CA ILE A 138 -21.61 11.76 -4.53
C ILE A 138 -20.40 11.27 -3.76
N GLY A 139 -20.00 10.02 -4.01
CA GLY A 139 -18.79 9.41 -3.46
C GLY A 139 -17.93 8.77 -4.53
N THR A 140 -16.71 8.44 -4.15
CA THR A 140 -15.77 7.69 -4.98
C THR A 140 -15.24 6.49 -4.22
N ALA A 141 -15.09 5.34 -4.91
CA ALA A 141 -14.32 4.23 -4.39
C ALA A 141 -13.40 3.68 -5.48
N GLY A 142 -12.28 3.12 -5.06
CA GLY A 142 -11.38 2.47 -6.00
C GLY A 142 -10.24 1.78 -5.30
N ILE A 143 -9.60 0.89 -6.02
CA ILE A 143 -8.39 0.18 -5.62
C ILE A 143 -7.21 0.85 -6.32
N SER A 144 -6.05 0.91 -5.67
CA SER A 144 -4.80 1.31 -6.31
C SER A 144 -4.89 2.70 -6.99
N TYR A 145 -4.79 2.75 -8.30
CA TYR A 145 -4.91 3.97 -9.09
C TYR A 145 -6.27 4.65 -8.90
N GLY A 146 -7.35 3.87 -8.89
CA GLY A 146 -8.69 4.38 -8.62
C GLY A 146 -8.84 4.99 -7.23
N ALA A 147 -8.17 4.43 -6.23
CA ALA A 147 -8.10 5.00 -4.88
C ALA A 147 -7.37 6.35 -4.88
N GLY A 148 -6.22 6.43 -5.56
CA GLY A 148 -5.46 7.67 -5.71
C GLY A 148 -6.25 8.77 -6.40
N LEU A 149 -6.97 8.44 -7.49
CA LEU A 149 -7.85 9.36 -8.21
C LEU A 149 -8.97 9.89 -7.32
N GLY A 150 -9.70 9.02 -6.62
CA GLY A 150 -10.80 9.43 -5.73
C GLY A 150 -10.32 10.26 -4.54
N LEU A 151 -9.20 9.86 -3.92
CA LEU A 151 -8.66 10.54 -2.75
C LEU A 151 -8.13 11.94 -3.12
N LEU A 152 -7.31 12.03 -4.18
CA LEU A 152 -6.81 13.32 -4.67
C LEU A 152 -7.94 14.19 -5.23
N GLY A 153 -8.90 13.58 -5.94
CA GLY A 153 -10.06 14.28 -6.50
C GLY A 153 -10.90 15.01 -5.45
N SER A 154 -10.95 14.48 -4.22
CA SER A 154 -11.66 15.14 -3.11
C SER A 154 -11.05 16.49 -2.67
N ALA A 155 -9.82 16.78 -3.08
CA ALA A 155 -9.22 18.11 -2.92
C ALA A 155 -9.71 19.12 -3.96
N PHE A 156 -10.04 18.65 -5.18
CA PHE A 156 -10.32 19.50 -6.34
C PHE A 156 -11.82 19.62 -6.66
N ASP A 157 -12.63 18.68 -6.17
CA ASP A 157 -14.09 18.71 -6.38
C ASP A 157 -14.84 18.52 -5.07
N SER A 158 -15.40 19.60 -4.54
CA SER A 158 -16.11 19.63 -3.25
C SER A 158 -17.45 18.87 -3.27
N ARG A 159 -17.93 18.41 -4.43
CA ARG A 159 -19.12 17.57 -4.55
C ARG A 159 -18.85 16.13 -4.09
N ILE A 160 -17.60 15.72 -3.97
CA ILE A 160 -17.22 14.42 -3.41
C ILE A 160 -17.41 14.48 -1.89
N ARG A 161 -18.40 13.75 -1.40
CA ARG A 161 -18.82 13.76 0.02
C ARG A 161 -18.28 12.56 0.80
N ALA A 162 -17.95 11.47 0.12
CA ALA A 162 -17.33 10.29 0.73
C ALA A 162 -16.33 9.62 -0.23
N VAL A 163 -15.23 9.16 0.33
CA VAL A 163 -14.19 8.42 -0.39
C VAL A 163 -13.91 7.10 0.32
N ALA A 164 -13.81 6.01 -0.46
CA ALA A 164 -13.25 4.75 0.00
C ALA A 164 -12.00 4.43 -0.83
N ALA A 165 -10.83 4.68 -0.27
CA ALA A 165 -9.53 4.46 -0.92
C ALA A 165 -8.93 3.15 -0.45
N LEU A 166 -8.84 2.17 -1.35
CA LEU A 166 -8.42 0.80 -1.07
C LEU A 166 -7.06 0.54 -1.72
N SER A 167 -6.09 0.05 -0.95
CA SER A 167 -4.73 -0.26 -1.44
C SER A 167 -4.16 0.87 -2.30
N GLY A 168 -4.36 2.14 -1.89
CA GLY A 168 -3.96 3.32 -2.64
C GLY A 168 -2.82 4.09 -1.98
N TRP A 169 -2.48 5.22 -2.59
CA TRP A 169 -1.50 6.13 -2.01
C TRP A 169 -2.14 7.47 -1.58
N SER A 170 -1.62 8.02 -0.50
CA SER A 170 -1.79 9.43 -0.14
C SER A 170 -0.55 10.25 -0.49
N ASP A 171 0.64 9.62 -0.50
CA ASP A 171 1.91 10.22 -0.88
C ASP A 171 2.67 9.32 -1.87
N LEU A 172 2.63 9.71 -3.15
CA LEU A 172 3.33 8.99 -4.21
C LEU A 172 4.86 9.18 -4.11
N SER A 173 5.32 10.31 -3.56
CA SER A 173 6.75 10.54 -3.38
C SER A 173 7.35 9.60 -2.35
N TYR A 174 6.64 9.34 -1.26
CA TYR A 174 7.01 8.32 -0.28
C TYR A 174 7.00 6.91 -0.89
N SER A 175 5.98 6.58 -1.67
CA SER A 175 5.85 5.25 -2.30
C SER A 175 6.98 4.97 -3.31
N LEU A 176 7.53 5.99 -3.94
CA LEU A 176 8.65 5.86 -4.88
C LEU A 176 10.02 5.88 -4.19
N TYR A 177 10.20 6.69 -3.14
CA TYR A 177 11.49 7.03 -2.53
C TYR A 177 11.44 6.98 -0.98
N ALA A 178 10.73 6.01 -0.38
CA ALA A 178 10.77 5.85 1.08
C ALA A 178 12.23 5.71 1.56
N ASP A 179 12.59 6.47 2.61
CA ASP A 179 13.94 6.51 3.16
C ASP A 179 15.02 6.70 2.07
N SER A 180 14.74 7.57 1.09
CA SER A 180 15.59 7.88 -0.07
C SER A 180 15.91 6.69 -0.98
N THR A 181 15.23 5.57 -0.83
CA THR A 181 15.46 4.36 -1.63
C THR A 181 14.40 4.21 -2.73
N ARG A 182 14.86 3.99 -3.95
CA ARG A 182 13.97 3.76 -5.09
C ARG A 182 13.41 2.34 -5.04
N HIS A 183 12.09 2.21 -5.14
CA HIS A 183 11.45 0.92 -5.37
C HIS A 183 11.72 0.46 -6.80
N GLN A 184 12.03 -0.83 -7.02
CA GLN A 184 12.38 -1.36 -8.33
C GLN A 184 11.25 -2.16 -8.96
N GLN A 185 10.76 -3.19 -8.27
CA GLN A 185 9.83 -4.13 -8.87
C GLN A 185 8.46 -3.53 -9.16
N ALA A 186 7.89 -2.74 -8.24
CA ALA A 186 6.57 -2.18 -8.40
C ALA A 186 6.50 -1.16 -9.58
N PRO A 187 7.36 -0.12 -9.68
CA PRO A 187 7.36 0.77 -10.83
C PRO A 187 7.70 0.07 -12.14
N GLY A 188 8.55 -0.96 -12.10
CA GLY A 188 8.85 -1.79 -13.27
C GLY A 188 7.61 -2.51 -13.81
N LEU A 189 6.80 -3.11 -12.92
CA LEU A 189 5.55 -3.75 -13.29
C LEU A 189 4.52 -2.75 -13.82
N LEU A 190 4.38 -1.59 -13.18
CA LEU A 190 3.48 -0.52 -13.63
C LEU A 190 3.87 0.00 -15.02
N LYS A 191 5.18 0.14 -15.29
CA LYS A 191 5.66 0.52 -16.62
C LYS A 191 5.28 -0.49 -17.68
N VAL A 192 5.48 -1.78 -17.43
CA VAL A 192 5.10 -2.85 -18.38
C VAL A 192 3.60 -2.81 -18.65
N ALA A 193 2.76 -2.64 -17.64
CA ALA A 193 1.32 -2.52 -17.81
C ALA A 193 0.95 -1.28 -18.66
N ALA A 194 1.59 -0.13 -18.43
CA ALA A 194 1.36 1.10 -19.20
C ALA A 194 1.73 0.93 -20.68
N ASP A 195 2.87 0.29 -20.95
CA ASP A 195 3.35 0.06 -22.32
C ASP A 195 2.48 -0.94 -23.10
N LEU A 196 1.85 -1.91 -22.41
CA LEU A 196 1.05 -2.96 -23.05
C LEU A 196 -0.44 -2.63 -23.18
N LEU A 197 -1.01 -1.92 -22.19
CA LEU A 197 -2.47 -1.76 -22.02
C LEU A 197 -2.93 -0.30 -22.14
N GLY A 198 -2.01 0.64 -22.28
CA GLY A 198 -2.32 2.06 -22.29
C GLY A 198 -1.46 2.88 -23.25
N ASN A 199 -1.62 4.19 -23.15
CA ASN A 199 -0.84 5.20 -23.87
C ASN A 199 -0.10 6.07 -22.83
N PRO A 200 1.14 5.71 -22.45
CA PRO A 200 1.85 6.38 -21.36
C PRO A 200 2.24 7.85 -21.65
N GLY A 201 2.23 8.27 -22.89
CA GLY A 201 2.64 9.63 -23.26
C GLY A 201 4.10 9.97 -22.92
N PRO A 202 4.61 11.13 -23.40
CA PRO A 202 6.00 11.53 -23.17
C PRO A 202 6.29 11.96 -21.74
N GLU A 203 5.32 12.56 -21.02
CA GLU A 203 5.52 12.99 -19.63
C GLU A 203 5.79 11.80 -18.73
N LEU A 204 4.89 10.82 -18.71
CA LEU A 204 5.03 9.62 -17.85
C LEU A 204 6.28 8.83 -18.23
N THR A 205 6.50 8.60 -19.53
CA THR A 205 7.68 7.89 -20.03
C THR A 205 8.97 8.59 -19.60
N GLY A 206 9.04 9.93 -19.69
CA GLY A 206 10.17 10.72 -19.21
C GLY A 206 10.41 10.56 -17.71
N LYS A 207 9.36 10.64 -16.89
CA LYS A 207 9.46 10.50 -15.43
C LYS A 207 9.88 9.09 -15.00
N LEU A 208 9.35 8.05 -15.65
CA LEU A 208 9.75 6.67 -15.36
C LEU A 208 11.20 6.40 -15.76
N ASN A 209 11.68 6.96 -16.88
CA ASN A 209 13.07 6.85 -17.29
C ASN A 209 14.03 7.62 -16.34
N ASP A 210 13.65 8.80 -15.90
CA ASP A 210 14.44 9.57 -14.91
C ASP A 210 14.50 8.83 -13.57
N PHE A 211 13.37 8.29 -13.11
CA PHE A 211 13.30 7.47 -11.90
C PHE A 211 14.21 6.24 -12.00
N ALA A 212 14.10 5.45 -13.08
CA ALA A 212 14.92 4.25 -13.26
C ALA A 212 16.42 4.56 -13.32
N ALA A 213 16.79 5.69 -13.92
CA ALA A 213 18.18 6.12 -14.08
C ALA A 213 18.71 6.95 -12.89
N ASN A 214 17.93 7.15 -11.82
CA ASN A 214 18.24 8.05 -10.70
C ASN A 214 18.67 9.45 -11.15
N ARG A 215 17.94 10.02 -12.11
CA ARG A 215 18.20 11.36 -12.66
C ARG A 215 17.03 12.28 -12.38
N ASN A 216 17.32 13.60 -12.37
CA ASN A 216 16.29 14.62 -12.19
C ASN A 216 15.37 14.34 -10.98
N VAL A 217 15.93 13.79 -9.89
CA VAL A 217 15.19 13.30 -8.72
C VAL A 217 14.23 14.34 -8.17
N ASP A 218 14.69 15.61 -8.03
CA ASP A 218 13.83 16.71 -7.55
C ASP A 218 12.61 16.93 -8.44
N GLN A 219 12.74 16.75 -9.77
CA GLN A 219 11.63 16.88 -10.70
C GLN A 219 10.67 15.68 -10.60
N VAL A 220 11.18 14.45 -10.38
CA VAL A 220 10.34 13.27 -10.14
C VAL A 220 9.60 13.41 -8.81
N LEU A 221 10.26 13.89 -7.76
CA LEU A 221 9.64 14.16 -6.46
C LEU A 221 8.58 15.27 -6.55
N ALA A 222 8.85 16.37 -7.26
CA ALA A 222 7.86 17.43 -7.46
C ALA A 222 6.63 16.92 -8.24
N TRP A 223 6.86 16.12 -9.28
CA TRP A 223 5.82 15.49 -10.08
C TRP A 223 4.96 14.53 -9.24
N SER A 224 5.56 13.71 -8.39
CA SER A 224 4.86 12.77 -7.53
C SER A 224 4.10 13.46 -6.40
N ARG A 225 4.65 14.52 -5.80
CA ARG A 225 3.95 15.35 -4.78
C ARG A 225 2.70 16.01 -5.35
N ALA A 226 2.75 16.52 -6.59
CA ALA A 226 1.58 17.08 -7.27
C ALA A 226 0.47 16.05 -7.53
N ARG A 227 0.77 14.75 -7.38
CA ARG A 227 -0.12 13.60 -7.55
C ARG A 227 -0.42 12.88 -6.22
N SER A 228 -0.24 13.59 -5.12
CA SER A 228 -0.36 13.07 -3.77
C SER A 228 -1.43 13.83 -2.98
N ALA A 229 -2.44 13.14 -2.47
CA ALA A 229 -3.48 13.74 -1.63
C ALA A 229 -2.91 14.39 -0.37
N ALA A 230 -1.81 13.86 0.18
CA ALA A 230 -1.10 14.42 1.32
C ALA A 230 -0.59 15.85 1.09
N THR A 231 -0.29 16.23 -0.17
CA THR A 231 0.08 17.60 -0.55
C THR A 231 -1.10 18.56 -0.41
N TYR A 232 -2.31 18.09 -0.62
CA TYR A 232 -3.54 18.90 -0.64
C TYR A 232 -4.46 18.62 0.55
N VAL A 233 -3.91 18.10 1.66
CA VAL A 233 -4.72 17.71 2.83
C VAL A 233 -5.55 18.86 3.40
N ASP A 234 -5.05 20.10 3.32
CA ASP A 234 -5.78 21.27 3.80
C ASP A 234 -7.02 21.56 2.93
N ALA A 235 -6.91 21.40 1.61
CA ALA A 235 -8.05 21.51 0.70
C ALA A 235 -9.06 20.36 0.92
N ILE A 236 -8.59 19.14 1.14
CA ILE A 236 -9.44 18.00 1.49
C ILE A 236 -10.19 18.27 2.80
N ASN A 237 -9.49 18.73 3.83
CA ASN A 237 -10.12 19.09 5.11
C ASN A 237 -11.14 20.23 4.98
N ALA A 238 -10.86 21.21 4.12
CA ALA A 238 -11.80 22.31 3.85
C ALA A 238 -13.05 21.83 3.10
N ASN A 239 -12.93 20.89 2.16
CA ASN A 239 -14.06 20.28 1.45
C ASN A 239 -14.86 19.30 2.34
N GLY A 240 -14.22 18.72 3.34
CA GLY A 240 -14.82 17.92 4.41
C GLY A 240 -15.44 16.57 3.98
N PRO A 241 -14.87 15.82 3.03
CA PRO A 241 -15.39 14.49 2.71
C PRO A 241 -15.16 13.51 3.87
N ALA A 242 -16.02 12.50 3.99
CA ALA A 242 -15.76 11.35 4.82
C ALA A 242 -14.75 10.43 4.11
N ILE A 243 -13.66 9.99 4.78
CA ILE A 243 -12.57 9.23 4.15
C ILE A 243 -12.33 7.89 4.85
N LEU A 244 -12.54 6.79 4.11
CA LEU A 244 -12.11 5.44 4.47
C LEU A 244 -10.80 5.12 3.74
N LEU A 245 -9.77 4.76 4.51
CA LEU A 245 -8.50 4.26 4.01
C LEU A 245 -8.39 2.78 4.39
N ALA A 246 -8.19 1.90 3.42
CA ALA A 246 -7.94 0.48 3.69
C ALA A 246 -6.67 0.03 2.95
N ASN A 247 -5.78 -0.72 3.64
CA ASN A 247 -4.55 -1.20 3.03
C ASN A 247 -4.04 -2.49 3.72
N ALA A 248 -3.05 -3.12 3.10
CA ALA A 248 -2.34 -4.25 3.65
C ALA A 248 -1.05 -3.82 4.39
N TRP A 249 -0.64 -4.61 5.43
CA TRP A 249 0.63 -4.38 6.12
C TRP A 249 1.83 -4.51 5.20
N GLY A 250 1.78 -5.45 4.26
CA GLY A 250 2.84 -5.77 3.33
C GLY A 250 2.62 -5.20 1.93
N ASP A 251 1.85 -4.11 1.77
CA ASP A 251 1.63 -3.50 0.46
C ASP A 251 2.96 -3.09 -0.16
N SER A 252 3.36 -3.82 -1.20
CA SER A 252 4.64 -3.67 -1.88
C SER A 252 4.69 -2.52 -2.89
N PHE A 253 3.56 -1.85 -3.15
CA PHE A 253 3.46 -0.64 -3.97
C PHE A 253 3.38 0.62 -3.12
N PHE A 254 2.49 0.61 -2.13
CA PHE A 254 2.14 1.78 -1.31
C PHE A 254 2.26 1.43 0.17
N PRO A 255 3.48 1.48 0.75
CA PRO A 255 3.70 1.13 2.16
C PRO A 255 2.75 1.89 3.09
N PRO A 256 2.20 1.26 4.15
CA PRO A 256 1.10 1.81 4.94
C PRO A 256 1.45 3.08 5.73
N ASN A 257 2.73 3.38 5.97
CA ASN A 257 3.16 4.54 6.76
C ASN A 257 2.61 5.87 6.22
N GLN A 258 2.56 6.03 4.90
CA GLN A 258 2.05 7.25 4.27
C GLN A 258 0.55 7.44 4.50
N LEU A 259 -0.23 6.34 4.58
CA LEU A 259 -1.65 6.41 4.93
C LEU A 259 -1.87 6.69 6.41
N VAL A 260 -1.00 6.17 7.29
CA VAL A 260 -1.02 6.46 8.73
C VAL A 260 -0.78 7.95 8.98
N ASP A 261 0.24 8.53 8.33
CA ASP A 261 0.53 9.97 8.43
C ASP A 261 -0.65 10.81 7.92
N PHE A 262 -1.13 10.49 6.73
CA PHE A 262 -2.26 11.18 6.12
C PHE A 262 -3.53 11.09 6.99
N PHE A 263 -3.86 9.90 7.50
CA PHE A 263 -4.98 9.70 8.43
C PHE A 263 -4.86 10.60 9.67
N GLY A 264 -3.64 10.75 10.22
CA GLY A 264 -3.37 11.64 11.35
C GLY A 264 -3.72 13.11 11.07
N ARG A 265 -3.55 13.55 9.82
CA ARG A 265 -3.77 14.94 9.37
C ARG A 265 -5.20 15.26 8.94
N LEU A 266 -6.03 14.25 8.67
CA LEU A 266 -7.44 14.44 8.34
C LEU A 266 -8.23 14.91 9.55
N THR A 267 -9.19 15.85 9.36
CA THR A 267 -10.03 16.44 10.40
C THR A 267 -11.51 16.05 10.31
N GLY A 268 -11.98 15.62 9.13
CA GLY A 268 -13.35 15.14 8.89
C GLY A 268 -13.60 13.71 9.40
N PRO A 269 -14.78 13.14 9.12
CA PRO A 269 -15.06 11.73 9.38
C PRO A 269 -14.03 10.85 8.67
N LYS A 270 -13.36 9.97 9.40
CA LYS A 270 -12.25 9.17 8.88
C LYS A 270 -12.20 7.80 9.48
N ARG A 271 -11.72 6.83 8.70
CA ARG A 271 -11.49 5.47 9.12
C ARG A 271 -10.20 4.92 8.48
N LEU A 272 -9.42 4.17 9.25
CA LEU A 272 -8.22 3.47 8.78
C LEU A 272 -8.36 1.98 9.06
N GLU A 273 -8.23 1.15 8.04
CA GLU A 273 -8.28 -0.30 8.16
C GLU A 273 -7.00 -0.93 7.60
N LEU A 274 -6.26 -1.65 8.44
CA LEU A 274 -5.02 -2.31 8.04
C LEU A 274 -5.08 -3.81 8.36
N ARG A 275 -4.63 -4.65 7.43
CA ARG A 275 -4.76 -6.10 7.50
C ARG A 275 -3.59 -6.85 6.84
N PRO A 276 -3.44 -8.18 7.05
CA PRO A 276 -2.45 -8.98 6.33
C PRO A 276 -2.71 -8.98 4.82
N GLY A 277 -1.65 -9.05 4.04
CA GLY A 277 -1.71 -9.15 2.59
C GLY A 277 -0.69 -8.26 1.88
N ASP A 278 -0.84 -8.18 0.57
CA ASP A 278 -0.11 -7.30 -0.33
C ASP A 278 -1.11 -6.43 -1.10
N HIS A 279 -0.60 -5.56 -1.96
CA HIS A 279 -1.34 -4.62 -2.78
C HIS A 279 -2.55 -5.26 -3.48
N ALA A 280 -3.75 -4.72 -3.28
CA ALA A 280 -5.01 -5.13 -3.90
C ALA A 280 -5.47 -6.59 -3.63
N ILE A 281 -4.74 -7.38 -2.85
CA ILE A 281 -5.07 -8.80 -2.63
C ILE A 281 -6.25 -8.96 -1.66
N ALA A 282 -6.36 -8.11 -0.67
CA ALA A 282 -7.44 -8.18 0.32
C ALA A 282 -8.82 -7.90 -0.30
N GLU A 283 -8.87 -7.13 -1.38
CA GLU A 283 -10.08 -6.71 -2.10
C GLU A 283 -10.53 -7.71 -3.17
N LEU A 284 -9.65 -8.61 -3.60
CA LEU A 284 -9.78 -9.41 -4.82
C LEU A 284 -11.05 -10.28 -4.85
N THR A 285 -11.36 -10.98 -3.75
CA THR A 285 -12.56 -11.85 -3.71
C THR A 285 -13.85 -11.04 -3.88
N GLY A 286 -13.87 -9.80 -3.38
CA GLY A 286 -14.99 -8.88 -3.57
C GLY A 286 -15.16 -8.44 -5.02
N LEU A 287 -14.08 -8.24 -5.79
CA LEU A 287 -14.16 -7.96 -7.23
C LEU A 287 -14.83 -9.11 -8.00
N LEU A 288 -14.71 -10.33 -7.49
CA LEU A 288 -15.39 -11.53 -8.01
C LEU A 288 -16.84 -11.68 -7.52
N GLY A 289 -17.34 -10.74 -6.70
CA GLY A 289 -18.69 -10.80 -6.12
C GLY A 289 -18.83 -11.78 -4.95
N LEU A 290 -17.72 -12.24 -4.39
CA LEU A 290 -17.72 -13.09 -3.19
C LEU A 290 -17.71 -12.23 -1.92
N ASP A 291 -18.05 -12.84 -0.79
CA ASP A 291 -17.99 -12.18 0.51
C ASP A 291 -16.59 -11.64 0.78
N ASN A 292 -16.53 -10.36 1.17
CA ASN A 292 -15.27 -9.66 1.39
C ASN A 292 -15.41 -8.59 2.47
N GLU A 293 -14.57 -8.66 3.50
CA GLU A 293 -14.60 -7.73 4.64
C GLU A 293 -14.31 -6.28 4.24
N VAL A 294 -13.42 -6.06 3.25
CA VAL A 294 -13.06 -4.70 2.79
C VAL A 294 -14.26 -4.07 2.11
N TRP A 295 -14.86 -4.76 1.14
CA TRP A 295 -16.03 -4.26 0.41
C TRP A 295 -17.27 -4.12 1.31
N ALA A 296 -17.44 -5.00 2.30
CA ALA A 296 -18.48 -4.81 3.32
C ALA A 296 -18.27 -3.50 4.12
N GLY A 297 -17.01 -3.16 4.43
CA GLY A 297 -16.65 -1.86 5.02
C GLY A 297 -16.99 -0.70 4.10
N VAL A 298 -16.69 -0.78 2.80
CA VAL A 298 -17.02 0.24 1.79
C VAL A 298 -18.53 0.47 1.71
N HIS A 299 -19.32 -0.62 1.66
CA HIS A 299 -20.79 -0.52 1.61
C HIS A 299 -21.33 0.20 2.85
N ARG A 300 -20.90 -0.19 4.06
CA ARG A 300 -21.29 0.48 5.31
C ARG A 300 -20.89 1.95 5.33
N TRP A 301 -19.68 2.27 4.79
CA TRP A 301 -19.18 3.64 4.70
C TRP A 301 -20.07 4.54 3.87
N PHE A 302 -20.50 4.08 2.70
CA PHE A 302 -21.40 4.84 1.86
C PHE A 302 -22.83 4.88 2.39
N ASP A 303 -23.33 3.79 2.97
CA ASP A 303 -24.65 3.80 3.61
C ASP A 303 -24.73 4.86 4.72
N GLU A 304 -23.70 4.98 5.55
CA GLU A 304 -23.62 5.99 6.60
C GLU A 304 -23.47 7.40 6.01
N HIS A 305 -22.47 7.62 5.14
CA HIS A 305 -22.05 8.96 4.76
C HIS A 305 -22.70 9.52 3.49
N LEU A 306 -23.32 8.69 2.65
CA LEU A 306 -24.06 9.13 1.46
C LEU A 306 -25.55 8.84 1.54
N ALA A 307 -25.96 7.68 1.99
CA ALA A 307 -27.38 7.34 2.10
C ALA A 307 -28.02 7.83 3.40
N GLY A 308 -27.22 8.26 4.38
CA GLY A 308 -27.69 8.75 5.67
C GLY A 308 -28.34 7.67 6.55
N GLN A 309 -27.93 6.41 6.36
CA GLN A 309 -28.38 5.29 7.15
C GLN A 309 -27.53 5.17 8.42
N ASP A 310 -28.14 4.93 9.56
CA ASP A 310 -27.40 4.60 10.78
C ASP A 310 -26.91 3.13 10.69
N THR A 311 -25.65 2.96 10.34
CA THR A 311 -24.98 1.64 10.30
C THR A 311 -24.23 1.33 11.59
N GLY A 312 -24.20 2.25 12.54
CA GLY A 312 -23.43 2.18 13.77
C GLY A 312 -21.92 2.40 13.57
N LEU A 313 -21.49 2.73 12.35
CA LEU A 313 -20.07 2.87 12.02
C LEU A 313 -19.41 4.06 12.73
N THR A 314 -20.15 5.16 12.88
CA THR A 314 -19.68 6.38 13.57
C THR A 314 -19.45 6.13 15.07
N ALA A 315 -20.13 5.16 15.67
CA ALA A 315 -19.92 4.77 17.06
C ALA A 315 -18.71 3.83 17.25
N GLU A 316 -18.20 3.22 16.18
CA GLU A 316 -17.01 2.36 16.23
C GLU A 316 -15.72 3.19 16.29
N PRO A 317 -14.68 2.73 17.03
CA PRO A 317 -13.37 3.34 16.95
C PRO A 317 -12.84 3.37 15.50
N PRO A 318 -12.26 4.51 15.04
CA PRO A 318 -11.97 4.72 13.62
C PRO A 318 -10.74 3.97 13.10
N VAL A 319 -9.92 3.39 13.96
CA VAL A 319 -8.77 2.59 13.53
C VAL A 319 -9.06 1.12 13.78
N LEU A 320 -9.18 0.36 12.71
CA LEU A 320 -9.36 -1.08 12.72
C LEU A 320 -8.08 -1.74 12.21
N ILE A 321 -7.52 -2.65 12.98
CA ILE A 321 -6.39 -3.45 12.55
C ILE A 321 -6.68 -4.94 12.69
N LYS A 322 -6.15 -5.73 11.76
CA LYS A 322 -6.11 -7.18 11.82
C LYS A 322 -4.64 -7.60 11.87
N PRO A 323 -4.11 -7.99 13.03
CA PRO A 323 -2.75 -8.51 13.09
C PRO A 323 -2.58 -9.76 12.23
N TYR A 324 -1.34 -10.09 11.84
CA TYR A 324 -1.07 -11.29 11.03
C TYR A 324 -1.55 -12.58 11.70
N ASN A 325 -1.44 -12.67 13.01
CA ASN A 325 -1.67 -13.91 13.77
C ASN A 325 -2.57 -13.72 15.00
N ALA A 326 -3.41 -12.69 14.99
CA ALA A 326 -4.38 -12.42 16.06
C ALA A 326 -5.72 -11.93 15.50
N GLY A 327 -6.71 -11.80 16.38
CA GLY A 327 -8.03 -11.29 16.02
C GLY A 327 -8.04 -9.79 15.73
N THR A 328 -9.12 -9.29 15.11
CA THR A 328 -9.33 -7.88 14.80
C THR A 328 -9.36 -7.03 16.07
N GLU A 329 -8.67 -5.90 16.04
CA GLU A 329 -8.58 -4.92 17.12
C GLU A 329 -9.08 -3.56 16.62
N ARG A 330 -9.64 -2.74 17.54
CA ARG A 330 -10.14 -1.40 17.23
C ARG A 330 -9.59 -0.39 18.22
N TYR A 331 -9.25 0.81 17.73
CA TYR A 331 -8.62 1.87 18.53
C TYR A 331 -9.20 3.25 18.20
N ALA A 332 -9.27 4.10 19.21
CA ALA A 332 -9.75 5.48 19.05
C ALA A 332 -8.81 6.37 18.22
N ALA A 333 -7.53 6.04 18.16
CA ALA A 333 -6.51 6.74 17.38
C ALA A 333 -5.34 5.79 17.07
N TRP A 334 -4.54 6.14 16.06
CA TRP A 334 -3.31 5.39 15.75
C TRP A 334 -2.34 5.32 16.94
N SER A 335 -2.18 6.43 17.65
CA SER A 335 -1.32 6.51 18.85
C SER A 335 -1.74 5.59 20.01
N ALA A 336 -2.95 5.06 19.99
CA ALA A 336 -3.45 4.14 21.02
C ALA A 336 -3.10 2.67 20.72
N LEU A 337 -2.46 2.35 19.59
CA LEU A 337 -2.10 0.97 19.22
C LEU A 337 -1.04 0.40 20.16
N SER A 338 -0.07 1.22 20.56
CA SER A 338 1.02 0.82 21.46
C SER A 338 0.94 1.56 22.78
N ALA A 339 1.18 0.85 23.87
CA ALA A 339 1.26 1.44 25.21
C ALA A 339 2.67 1.97 25.51
N THR A 340 3.70 1.34 24.94
CA THR A 340 5.11 1.67 25.17
C THR A 340 5.93 1.50 23.91
N THR A 341 7.09 2.17 23.88
CA THR A 341 8.15 1.86 22.89
C THR A 341 9.34 1.31 23.64
N ARG A 342 9.75 0.10 23.31
CA ARG A 342 10.93 -0.52 23.90
C ARG A 342 12.12 -0.36 22.97
N ARG A 343 13.21 0.18 23.50
CA ARG A 343 14.49 0.26 22.81
C ARG A 343 15.31 -1.00 23.02
N TYR A 344 15.82 -1.55 21.91
CA TYR A 344 16.71 -2.68 21.86
C TYR A 344 18.05 -2.23 21.27
N GLY A 345 19.09 -2.15 22.07
CA GLY A 345 20.45 -1.88 21.59
C GLY A 345 20.98 -3.04 20.76
N LEU A 346 21.72 -2.73 19.70
CA LEU A 346 22.48 -3.73 18.95
C LEU A 346 23.79 -3.99 19.67
N GLY A 347 24.01 -5.26 20.06
CA GLY A 347 25.21 -5.69 20.76
C GLY A 347 26.30 -6.18 19.80
N ARG A 348 27.52 -6.37 20.35
CA ARG A 348 28.65 -6.96 19.62
C ARG A 348 28.27 -8.32 19.02
N ILE A 349 28.64 -8.56 17.77
CA ILE A 349 28.50 -9.87 17.13
C ILE A 349 29.43 -10.89 17.82
N ARG A 350 28.87 -12.02 18.21
CA ARG A 350 29.62 -13.14 18.80
C ARG A 350 30.38 -13.89 17.72
N THR A 351 31.61 -14.28 18.02
CA THR A 351 32.45 -15.03 17.07
C THR A 351 31.91 -16.43 16.80
N LEU A 352 31.24 -17.04 17.79
CA LEU A 352 30.81 -18.45 17.74
C LEU A 352 29.74 -18.70 16.68
N ASP A 353 28.72 -17.85 16.62
CA ASP A 353 27.53 -18.03 15.77
C ASP A 353 27.23 -16.85 14.82
N GLY A 354 28.07 -15.82 14.87
CA GLY A 354 27.91 -14.64 14.03
C GLY A 354 26.64 -13.81 14.34
N THR A 355 26.07 -13.96 15.54
CA THR A 355 24.82 -13.27 15.95
C THR A 355 25.10 -12.38 17.15
N GLY A 356 24.64 -11.13 17.10
CA GLY A 356 24.65 -10.20 18.23
C GLY A 356 23.43 -10.32 19.12
N LEU A 357 23.48 -9.78 20.32
CA LEU A 357 22.30 -9.59 21.16
C LEU A 357 21.50 -8.38 20.66
N LEU A 358 20.20 -8.54 20.53
CA LEU A 358 19.24 -7.45 20.37
C LEU A 358 18.58 -7.19 21.72
N GLY A 359 19.03 -6.18 22.46
CA GLY A 359 18.49 -5.91 23.79
C GLY A 359 19.40 -5.04 24.64
N GLY A 360 18.88 -4.62 25.80
CA GLY A 360 19.59 -3.70 26.70
C GLY A 360 19.77 -2.29 26.12
N ALA A 361 20.64 -1.51 26.76
CA ALA A 361 21.04 -0.21 26.23
C ALA A 361 21.97 -0.37 25.02
N PRO A 362 21.98 0.58 24.07
CA PRO A 362 22.96 0.59 22.99
C PRO A 362 24.40 0.54 23.55
N SER A 363 25.18 -0.40 23.07
CA SER A 363 26.58 -0.59 23.48
C SER A 363 27.54 -0.01 22.43
N THR A 364 28.68 0.48 22.88
CA THR A 364 29.74 1.05 22.02
C THR A 364 30.95 0.13 21.92
N GLY A 365 31.95 0.50 21.12
CA GLY A 365 33.23 -0.20 21.04
C GLY A 365 33.17 -1.53 20.28
N TRP A 366 32.24 -1.69 19.35
CA TRP A 366 32.17 -2.81 18.41
C TRP A 366 31.80 -2.32 17.01
N THR A 367 32.14 -3.09 16.03
CA THR A 367 31.74 -2.89 14.63
C THR A 367 31.39 -4.20 13.98
N LYS A 368 30.54 -4.13 12.94
CA LYS A 368 30.22 -5.23 12.02
C LYS A 368 30.31 -4.71 10.60
N THR A 369 31.29 -5.18 9.85
CA THR A 369 31.44 -4.88 8.42
C THR A 369 30.74 -5.92 7.59
N ILE A 370 29.98 -5.48 6.58
CA ILE A 370 29.28 -6.31 5.59
C ILE A 370 29.58 -5.78 4.19
N PRO A 371 29.84 -6.66 3.19
CA PRO A 371 30.06 -6.28 1.81
C PRO A 371 28.74 -5.84 1.14
N THR A 372 28.85 -5.02 0.08
CA THR A 372 27.73 -4.36 -0.59
C THR A 372 27.29 -5.01 -1.91
N ASP A 373 27.83 -6.16 -2.28
CA ASP A 373 27.73 -6.68 -3.64
C ASP A 373 26.92 -7.97 -3.79
N VAL A 374 26.39 -8.52 -2.71
CA VAL A 374 25.71 -9.82 -2.74
C VAL A 374 24.49 -9.84 -1.84
N ASN A 375 23.36 -10.20 -2.42
CA ASN A 375 22.14 -10.53 -1.70
C ASN A 375 22.33 -11.72 -0.74
N THR A 376 21.51 -11.76 0.30
CA THR A 376 21.44 -12.88 1.26
C THR A 376 20.13 -13.64 1.07
N THR A 377 19.85 -14.59 1.97
CA THR A 377 18.52 -15.23 2.03
C THR A 377 17.51 -14.44 2.86
N ALA A 378 17.92 -13.35 3.53
CA ALA A 378 17.00 -12.35 4.03
C ALA A 378 16.48 -11.55 2.83
N ASP A 379 15.18 -11.56 2.61
CA ASP A 379 14.57 -11.11 1.37
C ASP A 379 13.16 -10.57 1.69
N GLY A 380 12.83 -9.40 1.15
CA GLY A 380 11.47 -8.84 1.18
C GLY A 380 10.51 -9.57 0.24
N GLY A 381 11.05 -10.40 -0.65
CA GLY A 381 10.28 -11.26 -1.54
C GLY A 381 10.05 -10.68 -2.94
N ALA A 382 8.94 -11.06 -3.53
CA ALA A 382 8.51 -10.60 -4.84
C ALA A 382 7.19 -9.82 -4.71
N VAL A 383 7.12 -8.69 -5.41
CA VAL A 383 5.95 -7.80 -5.41
C VAL A 383 4.67 -8.59 -5.73
N LEU A 384 3.58 -8.33 -4.99
CA LEU A 384 2.27 -8.99 -5.04
C LEU A 384 2.26 -10.46 -4.59
N ILE A 385 3.35 -11.20 -4.73
CA ILE A 385 3.37 -12.66 -4.52
C ILE A 385 3.65 -12.99 -3.07
N THR A 386 4.73 -12.46 -2.52
CA THR A 386 5.26 -12.89 -1.23
C THR A 386 4.28 -12.59 -0.08
N ASN A 387 3.81 -11.36 0.02
CA ASN A 387 2.82 -10.97 1.02
C ASN A 387 1.39 -11.32 0.60
N GLY A 388 1.11 -11.50 -0.70
CA GLY A 388 -0.20 -11.90 -1.21
C GLY A 388 -0.65 -13.25 -0.65
N VAL A 389 0.26 -14.20 -0.50
CA VAL A 389 -0.03 -15.50 0.14
C VAL A 389 -0.48 -15.33 1.59
N ALA A 390 0.05 -14.34 2.30
CA ALA A 390 -0.31 -14.06 3.69
C ALA A 390 -1.79 -13.65 3.86
N ALA A 391 -2.38 -12.99 2.86
CA ALA A 391 -3.80 -12.61 2.88
C ALA A 391 -4.73 -13.81 2.99
N PHE A 392 -4.38 -14.92 2.33
CA PHE A 392 -5.21 -16.13 2.28
C PHE A 392 -4.85 -17.15 3.36
N THR A 393 -3.59 -17.21 3.76
CA THR A 393 -3.09 -18.23 4.70
C THR A 393 -3.01 -17.74 6.14
N GLY A 394 -3.01 -16.42 6.36
CA GLY A 394 -2.70 -15.79 7.65
C GLY A 394 -1.24 -16.01 8.09
N ARG A 395 -0.38 -16.51 7.19
CA ARG A 395 1.03 -16.77 7.49
C ARG A 395 1.91 -15.79 6.73
N GLN A 396 2.80 -15.12 7.44
CA GLN A 396 3.80 -14.25 6.83
C GLN A 396 4.84 -15.05 6.06
N PRO A 397 5.53 -14.43 5.09
CA PRO A 397 6.69 -15.01 4.43
C PRO A 397 7.74 -15.42 5.46
N SER A 398 8.45 -16.50 5.22
CA SER A 398 9.45 -17.00 6.17
C SER A 398 10.70 -17.53 5.47
N ILE A 399 11.80 -17.43 6.19
CA ILE A 399 13.11 -17.98 5.80
C ILE A 399 13.61 -18.93 6.89
N TRP A 400 14.55 -19.80 6.57
CA TRP A 400 15.30 -20.50 7.60
C TRP A 400 16.55 -19.68 7.96
N LEU A 401 16.53 -19.02 9.12
CA LEU A 401 17.52 -18.02 9.52
C LEU A 401 19.00 -18.54 9.48
N PRO A 402 19.31 -19.83 9.74
CA PRO A 402 20.66 -20.34 9.58
C PRO A 402 21.23 -20.21 8.15
N THR A 403 20.40 -20.05 7.12
CA THR A 403 20.88 -19.85 5.73
C THR A 403 21.34 -18.41 5.45
N VAL A 404 20.99 -17.46 6.30
CA VAL A 404 21.46 -16.07 6.16
C VAL A 404 22.97 -16.04 6.36
N ASN A 405 23.71 -15.63 5.35
CA ASN A 405 25.16 -15.57 5.39
C ASN A 405 25.66 -14.46 6.34
N ARG A 406 26.17 -14.85 7.51
CA ARG A 406 26.69 -13.95 8.56
C ARG A 406 27.90 -13.11 8.13
N LEU A 407 28.58 -13.48 7.04
CA LEU A 407 29.65 -12.65 6.47
C LEU A 407 29.11 -11.48 5.64
N ARG A 408 27.86 -11.58 5.18
CA ARG A 408 27.19 -10.62 4.28
C ARG A 408 26.03 -9.88 4.91
N ALA A 409 25.66 -10.24 6.15
CA ALA A 409 24.62 -9.58 6.93
C ALA A 409 25.05 -9.40 8.39
N GLY A 410 24.53 -8.38 9.03
CA GLY A 410 24.47 -8.28 10.48
C GLY A 410 23.20 -8.96 10.98
N VAL A 411 23.29 -9.76 12.01
CA VAL A 411 22.14 -10.45 12.61
C VAL A 411 22.16 -10.26 14.12
N TRP A 412 21.05 -9.80 14.67
CA TRP A 412 20.85 -9.59 16.11
C TRP A 412 19.55 -10.24 16.54
N ALA A 413 19.59 -11.05 17.59
CA ALA A 413 18.44 -11.75 18.14
C ALA A 413 18.19 -11.31 19.60
N ALA A 414 16.93 -11.03 19.93
CA ALA A 414 16.52 -10.72 21.28
C ALA A 414 16.45 -12.02 22.12
N GLU A 415 16.45 -11.87 23.45
CA GLU A 415 16.11 -12.96 24.34
C GLU A 415 14.67 -13.44 24.08
N ARG A 416 14.43 -14.71 24.26
CA ARG A 416 13.11 -15.32 24.09
C ARG A 416 12.23 -15.02 25.30
N PRO A 417 11.17 -14.21 25.16
CA PRO A 417 10.30 -13.90 26.27
C PRO A 417 9.43 -15.10 26.65
N GLY A 418 9.11 -15.21 27.94
CA GLY A 418 8.15 -16.20 28.43
C GLY A 418 6.69 -15.84 28.15
N THR A 419 6.43 -14.67 27.58
CA THR A 419 5.08 -14.16 27.28
C THR A 419 5.04 -13.62 25.85
N VAL A 420 3.82 -13.54 25.28
CA VAL A 420 3.60 -12.95 23.96
C VAL A 420 4.00 -11.47 23.96
N GLN A 421 4.77 -11.05 22.96
CA GLN A 421 5.08 -9.64 22.70
C GLN A 421 4.24 -9.13 21.52
N ARG A 422 3.40 -8.14 21.76
CA ARG A 422 2.49 -7.59 20.75
C ARG A 422 3.09 -6.36 20.11
N VAL A 423 3.68 -6.52 18.92
CA VAL A 423 4.19 -5.41 18.11
C VAL A 423 3.01 -4.71 17.46
N ARG A 424 2.86 -3.39 17.66
CA ARG A 424 1.76 -2.58 17.12
C ARG A 424 2.27 -1.20 16.75
N GLY A 425 2.40 -0.91 15.46
CA GLY A 425 2.82 0.40 14.98
C GLY A 425 4.02 0.35 14.05
N ILE A 426 4.84 1.38 14.07
CA ILE A 426 5.98 1.60 13.16
C ILE A 426 7.28 1.36 13.93
N PRO A 427 7.98 0.22 13.75
CA PRO A 427 9.32 0.02 14.29
C PRO A 427 10.31 1.00 13.66
N LYS A 428 11.30 1.47 14.44
CA LYS A 428 12.33 2.43 13.98
C LYS A 428 13.71 1.90 14.29
N LEU A 429 14.53 1.78 13.25
CA LEU A 429 15.92 1.37 13.37
C LEU A 429 16.83 2.59 13.24
N HIS A 430 17.76 2.75 14.16
CA HIS A 430 18.85 3.70 14.10
C HIS A 430 20.18 2.96 13.92
N LEU A 431 20.90 3.28 12.87
CA LEU A 431 22.20 2.71 12.57
C LEU A 431 23.30 3.77 12.63
N GLU A 432 24.33 3.51 13.42
CA GLU A 432 25.59 4.22 13.38
C GLU A 432 26.50 3.53 12.36
N LEU A 433 26.87 4.22 11.29
CA LEU A 433 27.71 3.71 10.22
C LEU A 433 29.06 4.42 10.22
N THR A 434 30.15 3.67 10.03
CA THR A 434 31.52 4.21 10.04
C THR A 434 32.22 3.88 8.72
N GLY A 435 33.05 4.83 8.23
CA GLY A 435 33.88 4.64 7.05
C GLY A 435 33.10 4.29 5.78
N THR A 436 31.87 4.80 5.65
CA THR A 436 31.02 4.52 4.49
C THR A 436 31.48 5.26 3.24
N ALA A 437 31.18 4.70 2.06
CA ALA A 437 31.23 5.45 0.81
C ALA A 437 30.23 6.65 0.84
N ALA A 438 30.38 7.58 -0.10
CA ALA A 438 29.48 8.72 -0.27
C ALA A 438 28.01 8.25 -0.48
N HIS A 439 27.83 7.15 -1.17
CA HIS A 439 26.53 6.55 -1.47
C HIS A 439 26.46 5.14 -0.89
N GLY A 440 25.28 4.71 -0.47
CA GLY A 440 25.05 3.34 -0.05
C GLY A 440 23.61 3.08 0.34
N THR A 441 23.27 1.82 0.39
CA THR A 441 21.96 1.30 0.77
C THR A 441 22.12 0.19 1.79
N VAL A 442 21.28 0.20 2.82
CA VAL A 442 21.06 -0.93 3.73
C VAL A 442 19.62 -1.37 3.62
N VAL A 443 19.36 -2.63 3.91
CA VAL A 443 18.00 -3.18 4.05
C VAL A 443 17.88 -3.85 5.40
N ALA A 444 16.86 -3.48 6.15
CA ALA A 444 16.58 -4.00 7.47
C ALA A 444 15.34 -4.89 7.46
N TYR A 445 15.43 -6.08 8.05
CA TYR A 445 14.34 -7.05 8.17
C TYR A 445 14.11 -7.39 9.63
N LEU A 446 12.88 -7.25 10.08
CA LEU A 446 12.45 -7.67 11.41
C LEU A 446 11.70 -8.99 11.30
N TYR A 447 12.17 -10.01 12.00
CA TYR A 447 11.63 -11.37 11.99
C TYR A 447 11.11 -11.82 13.35
N ASP A 448 10.12 -12.70 13.32
CA ASP A 448 9.74 -13.60 14.40
C ASP A 448 10.48 -14.94 14.23
N LEU A 449 11.46 -15.20 15.08
CA LEU A 449 12.31 -16.41 15.02
C LEU A 449 11.82 -17.46 16.00
N ASP A 450 11.36 -18.59 15.48
CA ASP A 450 10.97 -19.74 16.28
C ASP A 450 12.19 -20.51 16.87
N PRO A 451 11.98 -21.45 17.81
CA PRO A 451 13.06 -22.28 18.36
C PRO A 451 13.78 -23.19 17.35
N LEU A 452 13.17 -23.49 16.21
CA LEU A 452 13.72 -24.38 15.17
C LEU A 452 14.50 -23.63 14.10
N GLY A 453 14.51 -22.30 14.15
CA GLY A 453 15.23 -21.47 13.20
C GLY A 453 14.39 -20.92 12.04
N ASN A 454 13.08 -21.17 12.01
CA ASN A 454 12.21 -20.52 11.04
C ASN A 454 11.96 -19.08 11.47
N ALA A 455 12.16 -18.15 10.56
CA ALA A 455 12.03 -16.72 10.79
C ALA A 455 10.91 -16.15 9.90
N GLY A 456 9.78 -15.83 10.49
CA GLY A 456 8.66 -15.19 9.82
C GLY A 456 8.89 -13.68 9.70
N LEU A 457 8.77 -13.13 8.51
CA LEU A 457 8.99 -11.71 8.25
C LEU A 457 7.86 -10.87 8.84
N ILE A 458 8.17 -10.02 9.81
CA ILE A 458 7.21 -9.08 10.41
C ILE A 458 7.08 -7.82 9.54
N THR A 459 8.23 -7.22 9.18
CA THR A 459 8.32 -6.04 8.33
C THR A 459 9.77 -5.83 7.87
N HIS A 460 9.97 -5.08 6.78
CA HIS A 460 11.30 -4.73 6.27
C HIS A 460 11.28 -3.35 5.62
N ALA A 461 12.43 -2.69 5.57
CA ALA A 461 12.60 -1.45 4.83
C ALA A 461 14.05 -1.26 4.38
N PRO A 462 14.27 -0.64 3.21
CA PRO A 462 15.56 -0.13 2.80
C PRO A 462 15.81 1.25 3.38
N ALA A 463 17.07 1.69 3.38
CA ALA A 463 17.44 3.09 3.52
C ALA A 463 18.68 3.39 2.70
N THR A 464 18.63 4.48 1.93
CA THR A 464 19.70 4.93 1.07
C THR A 464 20.21 6.29 1.52
N TRP A 465 21.51 6.50 1.47
CA TRP A 465 22.11 7.81 1.60
C TRP A 465 22.85 8.20 0.33
N LEU A 466 22.72 9.47 -0.03
CA LEU A 466 23.41 10.13 -1.11
C LEU A 466 24.08 11.37 -0.50
N ALA A 467 25.38 11.32 -0.27
CA ALA A 467 26.13 12.38 0.36
C ALA A 467 27.29 12.81 -0.54
N PRO A 468 27.80 14.05 -0.41
CA PRO A 468 28.93 14.50 -1.22
C PRO A 468 30.21 13.71 -0.91
N ASP A 469 30.36 13.24 0.35
CA ASP A 469 31.57 12.60 0.83
C ASP A 469 31.27 11.31 1.58
N GLY A 470 32.24 10.40 1.62
CA GLY A 470 32.26 9.25 2.52
C GLY A 470 32.51 9.67 3.97
N GLY A 471 32.36 8.74 4.92
CA GLY A 471 32.65 8.98 6.33
C GLY A 471 31.69 8.32 7.28
N ASN A 472 31.64 8.85 8.50
CA ASN A 472 30.71 8.38 9.52
C ASN A 472 29.35 9.07 9.38
N ARG A 473 28.28 8.34 9.60
CA ARG A 473 26.91 8.87 9.55
C ARG A 473 25.93 8.04 10.37
N SER A 474 24.83 8.63 10.76
CA SER A 474 23.67 7.91 11.27
C SER A 474 22.64 7.75 10.16
N VAL A 475 21.95 6.63 10.16
CA VAL A 475 20.82 6.36 9.25
C VAL A 475 19.63 5.91 10.09
N ASP A 476 18.52 6.62 9.96
CA ASP A 476 17.24 6.27 10.58
C ASP A 476 16.33 5.61 9.54
N VAL A 477 15.75 4.47 9.90
CA VAL A 477 14.87 3.68 9.04
C VAL A 477 13.52 3.50 9.72
N ALA A 478 12.46 4.04 9.13
CA ALA A 478 11.10 3.77 9.58
C ALA A 478 10.55 2.54 8.86
N LEU A 479 10.55 1.38 9.50
CA LEU A 479 9.98 0.17 8.89
C LEU A 479 8.47 0.36 8.65
N PRO A 480 7.87 -0.26 7.64
CA PRO A 480 6.43 -0.25 7.45
C PRO A 480 5.66 -0.64 8.72
N ALA A 481 4.57 0.08 8.96
CA ALA A 481 3.66 -0.20 10.06
C ALA A 481 3.23 -1.66 10.05
N THR A 482 3.14 -2.26 11.23
CA THR A 482 2.81 -3.67 11.37
C THR A 482 2.00 -3.95 12.63
N ALA A 483 1.31 -5.09 12.62
CA ALA A 483 0.67 -5.64 13.80
C ALA A 483 0.94 -7.15 13.84
N PHE A 484 1.72 -7.57 14.83
CA PHE A 484 2.17 -8.96 14.95
C PHE A 484 2.32 -9.36 16.42
N ASP A 485 1.86 -10.56 16.78
CA ASP A 485 2.05 -11.15 18.08
C ASP A 485 3.23 -12.15 18.03
N VAL A 486 4.39 -11.75 18.57
CA VAL A 486 5.54 -12.64 18.73
C VAL A 486 5.22 -13.65 19.84
N PRO A 487 5.13 -14.96 19.56
CA PRO A 487 4.75 -15.96 20.54
C PRO A 487 5.76 -16.07 21.71
N ALA A 488 5.30 -16.55 22.85
CA ALA A 488 6.19 -16.93 23.94
C ALA A 488 7.22 -17.97 23.46
N GLY A 489 8.48 -17.79 23.83
CA GLY A 489 9.58 -18.66 23.40
C GLY A 489 10.14 -18.37 22.00
N HIS A 490 9.55 -17.46 21.24
CA HIS A 490 10.12 -16.93 19.99
C HIS A 490 11.03 -15.72 20.27
N SER A 491 11.76 -15.25 19.30
CA SER A 491 12.71 -14.15 19.41
C SER A 491 12.49 -13.11 18.33
N LEU A 492 12.35 -11.83 18.69
CA LEU A 492 12.52 -10.74 17.73
C LEU A 492 13.95 -10.79 17.18
N THR A 493 14.10 -10.83 15.87
CA THR A 493 15.41 -10.92 15.22
C THR A 493 15.52 -9.88 14.13
N LEU A 494 16.54 -9.03 14.22
CA LEU A 494 16.91 -8.04 13.20
C LEU A 494 17.98 -8.61 12.29
N VAL A 495 17.76 -8.52 10.98
CA VAL A 495 18.79 -8.76 9.96
C VAL A 495 19.01 -7.45 9.22
N VAL A 496 20.26 -7.09 8.97
CA VAL A 496 20.63 -5.96 8.12
C VAL A 496 21.60 -6.45 7.07
N ASP A 497 21.26 -6.27 5.82
CA ASP A 497 22.17 -6.50 4.68
C ASP A 497 22.18 -5.29 3.74
N THR A 498 22.55 -5.44 2.46
CA THR A 498 22.82 -4.30 1.58
C THR A 498 22.14 -4.40 0.23
N VAL A 499 21.48 -5.52 -0.07
CA VAL A 499 20.85 -5.78 -1.37
C VAL A 499 19.55 -6.54 -1.18
N ASP A 500 18.46 -6.01 -1.76
CA ASP A 500 17.17 -6.69 -1.85
C ASP A 500 16.57 -6.47 -3.25
N PRO A 501 16.04 -7.50 -3.91
CA PRO A 501 15.50 -7.40 -5.27
C PRO A 501 14.29 -6.45 -5.42
N LEU A 502 13.62 -6.05 -4.34
CA LEU A 502 12.51 -5.09 -4.37
C LEU A 502 12.97 -3.66 -4.65
N TYR A 503 14.25 -3.37 -4.38
CA TYR A 503 14.78 -2.02 -4.37
C TYR A 503 16.00 -1.87 -5.29
N TYR A 504 16.20 -0.64 -5.80
CA TYR A 504 17.50 -0.26 -6.32
C TYR A 504 18.44 0.03 -5.16
N ASP A 505 19.67 -0.46 -5.24
CA ASP A 505 20.73 -0.07 -4.33
C ASP A 505 21.65 0.99 -4.96
N GLU A 506 22.28 1.80 -4.12
CA GLU A 506 23.27 2.81 -4.50
C GLU A 506 24.66 2.43 -3.96
N ASN A 507 24.91 1.16 -3.80
CA ASN A 507 26.15 0.65 -3.24
C ASN A 507 27.32 0.74 -4.22
N ALA A 508 28.50 1.09 -3.71
CA ALA A 508 29.71 1.02 -4.50
C ALA A 508 30.07 -0.47 -4.81
N PRO A 509 30.43 -0.80 -6.05
CA PRO A 509 30.90 -2.12 -6.40
C PRO A 509 32.11 -2.55 -5.53
N ASN A 510 32.12 -3.77 -5.01
CA ASN A 510 33.13 -4.31 -4.10
C ASN A 510 33.35 -3.45 -2.84
N GLY A 511 32.33 -2.69 -2.44
CA GLY A 511 32.34 -1.88 -1.24
C GLY A 511 32.00 -2.65 0.02
N SER A 512 31.95 -1.94 1.12
CA SER A 512 31.47 -2.47 2.40
C SER A 512 30.83 -1.36 3.24
N ILE A 513 29.92 -1.78 4.12
CA ILE A 513 29.28 -0.92 5.11
C ILE A 513 29.66 -1.45 6.48
N THR A 514 30.08 -0.55 7.38
CA THR A 514 30.43 -0.89 8.75
C THR A 514 29.42 -0.32 9.73
N ILE A 515 28.62 -1.21 10.34
CA ILE A 515 27.66 -0.87 11.39
C ILE A 515 28.43 -0.78 12.70
N GLY A 516 28.25 0.32 13.44
CA GLY A 516 28.92 0.62 14.68
C GLY A 516 28.05 0.47 15.94
N GLY A 517 28.72 0.43 17.07
CA GLY A 517 28.07 0.55 18.37
C GLY A 517 27.37 1.88 18.53
N GLY A 518 26.29 1.92 19.30
CA GLY A 518 25.33 3.03 19.38
C GLY A 518 24.04 2.76 18.63
N SER A 519 24.04 1.81 17.66
CA SER A 519 22.86 1.41 16.90
C SER A 519 21.79 0.75 17.79
N TYR A 520 20.51 1.00 17.47
CA TYR A 520 19.37 0.45 18.23
C TYR A 520 18.11 0.33 17.38
N LEU A 521 17.19 -0.51 17.84
CA LEU A 521 15.87 -0.71 17.27
C LEU A 521 14.79 -0.35 18.31
N ASP A 522 13.91 0.57 17.98
CA ASP A 522 12.75 0.94 18.78
C ASP A 522 11.52 0.18 18.30
N ILE A 523 10.91 -0.62 19.16
CA ILE A 523 9.73 -1.44 18.88
C ILE A 523 8.52 -0.91 19.66
N PRO A 524 7.45 -0.47 18.97
CA PRO A 524 6.17 -0.13 19.62
C PRO A 524 5.47 -1.41 20.09
N LEU A 525 5.14 -1.48 21.38
CA LEU A 525 4.49 -2.62 22.02
C LEU A 525 3.15 -2.22 22.66
N LYS A 526 2.14 -3.12 22.49
CA LYS A 526 0.85 -3.01 23.17
C LYS A 526 0.91 -3.51 24.59
#